data_b1f973c44a29324facc9e02efd74a162
#
_entry.id   b1f973c44a29324facc9e02efd74a162
#
_cell.length_a   1.000
_cell.length_b   1.000
_cell.length_c   1.000
_cell.angle_alpha   90.00
_cell.angle_beta   90.00
_cell.angle_gamma   90.00
#
_symmetry.space_group_name_H-M   'P 1'
#
loop_
_entity.id
_entity.type
_entity.pdbx_description
1 polymer ?
#
loop_
_entity_poly.entity_id
_entity_poly.type
_entity_poly.pdbx_seq_one_letter_code
_entity_poly.pdbx_strand_id
1 'polypeptide(L)'
;MKFGSLALLATSALLTGCPRQKDDGLSSAQAREALEEAALASKAEALTSGAVEISTHFTIGQAVEAAAEELSAFFDAQLPCAEVVLEKARLEISYGARPGSCTYRGQTFSGQSAVTIDRNDAGEVVVEHEWLGLSNGAVTLDGDATVTWNLEQGTRRVVHEALWTDVVTGKTVQGSGDRTQRLLAGGLAEGIRVDGVRSWTTPRGEWDLGIDGVEMRWVDPVPQAGSYTLATPDGKSLSLSFARKDADTISVEVASGKHQFRFDVTALGGIEPMS
;
A
#
# COMPACT_ATOMS: atom_id res chain seq x y z
N MET A 1 20.18 73.52 -48.66
CA MET A 1 19.20 72.49 -49.01
C MET A 1 19.59 71.24 -48.35
N LYS A 2 18.95 70.89 -47.27
CA LYS A 2 19.00 69.51 -46.62
C LYS A 2 17.67 69.29 -45.92
N PHE A 3 16.91 68.34 -46.45
CA PHE A 3 15.66 67.90 -45.91
C PHE A 3 15.92 66.96 -44.72
N GLY A 4 15.38 67.29 -43.55
CA GLY A 4 15.38 66.44 -42.36
C GLY A 4 14.11 65.59 -42.33
N SER A 5 14.26 64.29 -42.40
CA SER A 5 13.17 63.34 -42.19
C SER A 5 12.91 63.17 -40.72
N LEU A 6 11.69 63.44 -40.33
CA LEU A 6 11.12 63.16 -38.98
C LEU A 6 10.71 61.68 -38.92
N ALA A 7 11.41 60.89 -38.14
CA ALA A 7 10.99 59.47 -37.87
C ALA A 7 10.05 59.46 -36.71
N LEU A 8 8.82 59.00 -36.96
CA LEU A 8 7.77 58.71 -35.95
C LEU A 8 8.06 57.35 -35.30
N LEU A 9 8.50 57.35 -34.05
CA LEU A 9 8.63 56.15 -33.23
C LEU A 9 7.25 55.77 -32.70
N ALA A 10 6.67 54.73 -33.28
CA ALA A 10 5.49 54.05 -32.74
C ALA A 10 5.91 53.11 -31.62
N THR A 11 5.64 53.51 -30.39
CA THR A 11 5.79 52.66 -29.18
C THR A 11 4.66 51.66 -29.13
N SER A 12 4.92 50.40 -29.58
CA SER A 12 4.02 49.27 -29.38
C SER A 12 4.11 48.83 -27.92
N ALA A 13 3.09 49.13 -27.12
CA ALA A 13 2.90 48.59 -25.78
C ALA A 13 2.59 47.10 -25.93
N LEU A 14 3.59 46.24 -25.69
CA LEU A 14 3.42 44.83 -25.49
C LEU A 14 2.66 44.62 -24.14
N LEU A 15 1.36 44.39 -24.22
CA LEU A 15 0.58 43.84 -23.13
C LEU A 15 1.09 42.41 -22.90
N THR A 16 2.06 42.25 -22.03
CA THR A 16 2.42 40.96 -21.45
C THR A 16 1.27 40.53 -20.57
N GLY A 17 0.30 39.84 -21.17
CA GLY A 17 -0.69 39.08 -20.40
C GLY A 17 0.08 38.08 -19.54
N CYS A 18 0.03 38.23 -18.22
CA CYS A 18 0.52 37.19 -17.31
C CYS A 18 -0.11 35.88 -17.74
N PRO A 19 0.67 34.84 -18.01
CA PRO A 19 0.10 33.53 -18.27
C PRO A 19 -0.72 33.17 -17.03
N ARG A 20 -2.01 33.00 -17.23
CA ARG A 20 -2.92 32.51 -16.21
C ARG A 20 -2.39 31.13 -15.85
N GLN A 21 -1.72 31.02 -14.71
CA GLN A 21 -1.21 29.75 -14.21
C GLN A 21 -2.40 28.82 -14.13
N LYS A 22 -2.45 27.81 -15.03
CA LYS A 22 -3.50 26.80 -15.01
C LYS A 22 -3.46 26.18 -13.62
N ASP A 23 -4.61 26.06 -13.00
CA ASP A 23 -4.75 25.31 -11.78
C ASP A 23 -4.70 23.83 -12.18
N ASP A 24 -3.50 23.22 -12.02
CA ASP A 24 -3.25 21.84 -12.39
C ASP A 24 -3.77 20.85 -11.30
N GLY A 25 -4.47 21.34 -10.28
CA GLY A 25 -5.07 20.56 -9.23
C GLY A 25 -6.31 19.76 -9.70
N LEU A 26 -6.65 18.74 -8.93
CA LEU A 26 -7.89 17.99 -9.10
C LEU A 26 -9.09 18.86 -8.69
N SER A 27 -10.17 18.81 -9.46
CA SER A 27 -11.46 19.29 -8.98
C SER A 27 -11.96 18.42 -7.81
N SER A 28 -12.88 18.91 -7.01
CA SER A 28 -13.45 18.15 -5.88
C SER A 28 -14.02 16.80 -6.32
N ALA A 29 -14.64 16.72 -7.51
CA ALA A 29 -15.16 15.46 -8.06
C ALA A 29 -14.03 14.49 -8.42
N GLN A 30 -12.97 14.97 -9.08
CA GLN A 30 -11.79 14.16 -9.43
C GLN A 30 -11.01 13.71 -8.18
N ALA A 31 -10.88 14.59 -7.17
CA ALA A 31 -10.23 14.23 -5.91
C ALA A 31 -11.02 13.13 -5.17
N ARG A 32 -12.35 13.25 -5.13
CA ARG A 32 -13.21 12.22 -4.55
C ARG A 32 -13.06 10.89 -5.27
N GLU A 33 -13.09 10.90 -6.59
CA GLU A 33 -12.91 9.70 -7.40
C GLU A 33 -11.53 9.06 -7.19
N ALA A 34 -10.47 9.87 -7.15
CA ALA A 34 -9.12 9.38 -6.86
C ALA A 34 -9.03 8.72 -5.47
N LEU A 35 -9.72 9.28 -4.46
CA LEU A 35 -9.79 8.69 -3.13
C LEU A 35 -10.61 7.39 -3.12
N GLU A 36 -11.69 7.29 -3.90
CA GLU A 36 -12.48 6.06 -4.03
C GLU A 36 -11.67 4.94 -4.70
N GLU A 37 -10.89 5.25 -5.74
CA GLU A 37 -9.96 4.28 -6.38
C GLU A 37 -8.83 3.87 -5.44
N ALA A 38 -8.22 4.81 -4.73
CA ALA A 38 -7.20 4.51 -3.73
C ALA A 38 -7.74 3.64 -2.58
N ALA A 39 -8.99 3.85 -2.16
CA ALA A 39 -9.65 3.04 -1.13
C ALA A 39 -9.91 1.60 -1.63
N LEU A 40 -10.28 1.42 -2.89
CA LEU A 40 -10.45 0.10 -3.50
C LEU A 40 -9.10 -0.64 -3.56
N ALA A 41 -8.06 0.03 -4.07
CA ALA A 41 -6.70 -0.50 -4.08
C ALA A 41 -6.18 -0.82 -2.66
N SER A 42 -6.55 -0.04 -1.66
CA SER A 42 -6.16 -0.28 -0.26
C SER A 42 -6.83 -1.53 0.34
N LYS A 43 -8.08 -1.84 -0.03
CA LYS A 43 -8.74 -3.10 0.38
C LYS A 43 -8.03 -4.32 -0.21
N ALA A 44 -7.66 -4.25 -1.49
CA ALA A 44 -6.90 -5.27 -2.17
C ALA A 44 -5.54 -5.49 -1.49
N GLU A 45 -4.84 -4.40 -1.21
CA GLU A 45 -3.55 -4.42 -0.53
C GLU A 45 -3.63 -4.95 0.91
N ALA A 46 -4.72 -4.72 1.61
CA ALA A 46 -4.91 -5.27 2.95
C ALA A 46 -4.92 -6.82 2.94
N LEU A 47 -5.46 -7.44 1.90
CA LEU A 47 -5.39 -8.89 1.71
C LEU A 47 -3.96 -9.34 1.44
N THR A 48 -3.25 -8.69 0.50
CA THR A 48 -1.83 -8.97 0.19
C THR A 48 -0.95 -8.85 1.43
N SER A 49 -1.09 -7.75 2.16
CA SER A 49 -0.34 -7.52 3.40
C SER A 49 -0.68 -8.57 4.48
N GLY A 50 -1.95 -8.93 4.63
CA GLY A 50 -2.38 -9.98 5.55
C GLY A 50 -1.82 -11.35 5.19
N ALA A 51 -1.80 -11.70 3.90
CA ALA A 51 -1.22 -12.95 3.41
C ALA A 51 0.30 -13.01 3.64
N VAL A 52 1.02 -11.92 3.41
CA VAL A 52 2.45 -11.82 3.72
C VAL A 52 2.69 -11.94 5.23
N GLU A 53 1.93 -11.22 6.05
CA GLU A 53 2.12 -11.24 7.51
C GLU A 53 1.88 -12.63 8.12
N ILE A 54 0.86 -13.34 7.69
CA ILE A 54 0.55 -14.67 8.22
C ILE A 54 1.63 -15.69 7.84
N SER A 55 2.22 -15.54 6.66
CA SER A 55 3.21 -16.46 6.12
C SER A 55 4.65 -16.13 6.52
N THR A 56 4.87 -15.08 7.31
CA THR A 56 6.18 -14.69 7.82
C THR A 56 6.33 -14.88 9.33
N HIS A 57 5.48 -15.72 9.91
CA HIS A 57 5.44 -15.97 11.36
C HIS A 57 6.42 -17.08 11.77
N PHE A 58 7.72 -16.77 11.74
CA PHE A 58 8.79 -17.69 12.12
C PHE A 58 10.04 -16.95 12.62
N THR A 59 10.99 -17.70 13.21
CA THR A 59 12.23 -17.14 13.73
C THR A 59 13.27 -16.97 12.62
N ILE A 60 13.55 -15.75 12.19
CA ILE A 60 14.39 -15.42 11.04
C ILE A 60 15.84 -15.93 11.16
N GLY A 61 16.35 -16.07 12.36
CA GLY A 61 17.74 -16.47 12.61
C GLY A 61 18.06 -17.95 12.48
N GLN A 62 17.04 -18.82 12.28
CA GLN A 62 17.23 -20.28 12.22
C GLN A 62 17.45 -20.79 10.80
N ALA A 63 17.72 -22.10 10.67
CA ALA A 63 17.81 -22.75 9.36
C ALA A 63 16.45 -22.70 8.63
N VAL A 64 16.48 -22.66 7.29
CA VAL A 64 15.24 -22.49 6.48
C VAL A 64 14.25 -23.63 6.69
N GLU A 65 14.72 -24.87 6.84
CA GLU A 65 13.86 -26.02 7.12
C GLU A 65 13.17 -25.90 8.47
N ALA A 66 13.91 -25.45 9.51
CA ALA A 66 13.35 -25.24 10.84
C ALA A 66 12.34 -24.07 10.86
N ALA A 67 12.60 -23.04 10.08
CA ALA A 67 11.66 -21.93 9.88
C ALA A 67 10.36 -22.42 9.19
N ALA A 68 10.49 -23.28 8.18
CA ALA A 68 9.35 -23.87 7.50
C ALA A 68 8.52 -24.79 8.41
N GLU A 69 9.18 -25.60 9.26
CA GLU A 69 8.51 -26.43 10.28
C GLU A 69 7.77 -25.56 11.31
N GLU A 70 8.40 -24.47 11.80
CA GLU A 70 7.77 -23.52 12.73
C GLU A 70 6.55 -22.86 12.08
N LEU A 71 6.64 -22.46 10.83
CA LEU A 71 5.54 -21.86 10.08
C LEU A 71 4.40 -22.86 9.88
N SER A 72 4.71 -24.12 9.53
CA SER A 72 3.71 -25.19 9.41
C SER A 72 2.97 -25.41 10.73
N ALA A 73 3.69 -25.49 11.84
CA ALA A 73 3.09 -25.62 13.17
C ALA A 73 2.23 -24.40 13.56
N PHE A 74 2.64 -23.20 13.14
CA PHE A 74 1.86 -22.00 13.33
C PHE A 74 0.52 -22.05 12.57
N PHE A 75 0.51 -22.47 11.30
CA PHE A 75 -0.73 -22.65 10.54
C PHE A 75 -1.67 -23.68 11.19
N ASP A 76 -1.15 -24.83 11.57
CA ASP A 76 -1.95 -25.87 12.25
C ASP A 76 -2.58 -25.35 13.56
N ALA A 77 -1.87 -24.52 14.31
CA ALA A 77 -2.35 -23.96 15.57
C ALA A 77 -3.35 -22.81 15.41
N GLN A 78 -3.14 -21.92 14.44
CA GLN A 78 -3.90 -20.68 14.29
C GLN A 78 -5.02 -20.77 13.26
N LEU A 79 -4.90 -21.67 12.29
CA LEU A 79 -5.83 -21.85 11.18
C LEU A 79 -6.20 -23.33 11.01
N PRO A 80 -6.94 -23.91 11.95
CA PRO A 80 -7.27 -25.35 11.92
C PRO A 80 -8.06 -25.78 10.67
N CYS A 81 -8.66 -24.84 9.95
CA CYS A 81 -9.32 -25.09 8.67
C CYS A 81 -8.35 -25.34 7.51
N ALA A 82 -7.06 -24.96 7.66
CA ALA A 82 -6.08 -25.09 6.58
C ALA A 82 -5.49 -26.50 6.53
N GLU A 83 -5.32 -27.03 5.34
CA GLU A 83 -4.45 -28.16 5.09
C GLU A 83 -3.08 -27.63 4.66
N VAL A 84 -2.05 -28.05 5.36
CA VAL A 84 -0.66 -27.65 5.08
C VAL A 84 0.14 -28.86 4.66
N VAL A 85 0.78 -28.77 3.50
CA VAL A 85 1.74 -29.78 3.02
C VAL A 85 3.11 -29.12 3.03
N LEU A 86 4.02 -29.66 3.83
CA LEU A 86 5.41 -29.20 3.94
C LEU A 86 6.32 -30.15 3.17
N GLU A 87 7.03 -29.59 2.19
CA GLU A 87 8.10 -30.27 1.44
C GLU A 87 9.41 -29.48 1.55
N LYS A 88 10.33 -29.93 2.40
CA LYS A 88 11.57 -29.23 2.74
C LYS A 88 11.25 -27.81 3.30
N ALA A 89 11.55 -26.78 2.52
CA ALA A 89 11.33 -25.38 2.90
C ALA A 89 10.15 -24.73 2.16
N ARG A 90 9.30 -25.53 1.49
CA ARG A 90 8.10 -25.07 0.79
C ARG A 90 6.84 -25.59 1.49
N LEU A 91 5.92 -24.70 1.81
CA LEU A 91 4.60 -25.00 2.33
C LEU A 91 3.57 -24.73 1.24
N GLU A 92 2.64 -25.67 1.04
CA GLU A 92 1.43 -25.47 0.26
C GLU A 92 0.24 -25.44 1.23
N ILE A 93 -0.54 -24.40 1.20
CA ILE A 93 -1.62 -24.12 2.15
C ILE A 93 -2.94 -24.05 1.39
N SER A 94 -3.89 -24.94 1.74
CA SER A 94 -5.26 -24.92 1.22
C SER A 94 -6.22 -24.50 2.32
N TYR A 95 -6.69 -23.26 2.27
CA TYR A 95 -7.60 -22.70 3.26
C TYR A 95 -9.03 -23.24 3.07
N GLY A 96 -9.66 -23.73 4.14
CA GLY A 96 -11.00 -24.32 4.10
C GLY A 96 -11.02 -25.80 3.69
N ALA A 97 -9.87 -26.43 3.51
CA ALA A 97 -9.78 -27.87 3.19
C ALA A 97 -10.12 -28.77 4.38
N ARG A 98 -10.04 -28.24 5.60
CA ARG A 98 -10.39 -28.93 6.84
C ARG A 98 -11.51 -28.22 7.60
N PRO A 99 -12.28 -28.90 8.44
CA PRO A 99 -13.20 -28.24 9.35
C PRO A 99 -12.47 -27.35 10.35
N GLY A 100 -13.00 -26.16 10.64
CA GLY A 100 -12.44 -25.24 11.60
C GLY A 100 -12.53 -23.78 11.16
N SER A 101 -11.93 -22.88 11.96
CA SER A 101 -11.88 -21.45 11.63
C SER A 101 -10.68 -21.14 10.72
N CYS A 102 -10.95 -20.43 9.63
CA CYS A 102 -9.94 -19.83 8.77
C CYS A 102 -9.69 -18.35 9.10
N THR A 103 -9.99 -17.92 10.31
CA THR A 103 -9.91 -16.50 10.68
C THR A 103 -8.64 -16.22 11.46
N TYR A 104 -7.85 -15.28 10.96
CA TYR A 104 -6.66 -14.74 11.61
C TYR A 104 -6.69 -13.22 11.58
N ARG A 105 -6.49 -12.57 12.75
CA ARG A 105 -6.54 -11.11 12.92
C ARG A 105 -7.77 -10.44 12.27
N GLY A 106 -8.94 -11.08 12.39
CA GLY A 106 -10.20 -10.55 11.87
C GLY A 106 -10.41 -10.75 10.36
N GLN A 107 -9.49 -11.38 9.64
CA GLN A 107 -9.66 -11.77 8.25
C GLN A 107 -9.91 -13.28 8.14
N THR A 108 -10.90 -13.67 7.35
CA THR A 108 -11.22 -15.08 7.09
C THR A 108 -10.70 -15.44 5.69
N PHE A 109 -9.80 -16.42 5.64
CA PHE A 109 -9.14 -16.81 4.40
C PHE A 109 -9.81 -18.02 3.75
N SER A 110 -9.79 -18.04 2.40
CA SER A 110 -10.14 -19.20 1.56
C SER A 110 -9.22 -19.21 0.34
N GLY A 111 -9.18 -20.33 -0.43
CA GLY A 111 -8.30 -20.45 -1.59
C GLY A 111 -6.98 -21.11 -1.24
N GLN A 112 -5.93 -20.81 -1.99
CA GLN A 112 -4.64 -21.47 -1.87
C GLN A 112 -3.49 -20.46 -1.80
N SER A 113 -2.44 -20.81 -1.06
CA SER A 113 -1.15 -20.13 -1.11
C SER A 113 0.00 -21.14 -1.03
N ALA A 114 1.15 -20.75 -1.58
CA ALA A 114 2.40 -21.44 -1.32
C ALA A 114 3.43 -20.46 -0.78
N VAL A 115 4.31 -20.96 0.08
CA VAL A 115 5.38 -20.19 0.72
C VAL A 115 6.66 -20.99 0.64
N THR A 116 7.70 -20.38 0.06
CA THR A 116 9.04 -20.96 0.02
C THR A 116 9.99 -20.09 0.82
N ILE A 117 10.71 -20.68 1.76
CA ILE A 117 11.70 -19.98 2.58
C ILE A 117 13.09 -20.37 2.07
N ASP A 118 13.93 -19.37 1.80
CA ASP A 118 15.29 -19.59 1.29
C ASP A 118 16.25 -18.51 1.83
N ARG A 119 17.51 -18.59 1.42
CA ARG A 119 18.53 -17.56 1.61
C ARG A 119 19.15 -17.20 0.28
N ASN A 120 19.25 -15.90 0.02
CA ASN A 120 19.95 -15.41 -1.16
C ASN A 120 21.49 -15.51 -1.00
N ASP A 121 22.24 -15.19 -2.05
CA ASP A 121 23.71 -15.22 -2.06
C ASP A 121 24.37 -14.32 -1.01
N ALA A 122 23.65 -13.29 -0.54
CA ALA A 122 24.10 -12.43 0.56
C ALA A 122 23.79 -13.01 1.95
N GLY A 123 23.13 -14.17 2.02
CA GLY A 123 22.71 -14.82 3.27
C GLY A 123 21.46 -14.21 3.91
N GLU A 124 20.80 -13.28 3.25
CA GLU A 124 19.53 -12.71 3.71
C GLU A 124 18.40 -13.75 3.57
N VAL A 125 17.47 -13.75 4.51
CA VAL A 125 16.29 -14.61 4.41
C VAL A 125 15.34 -14.04 3.36
N VAL A 126 14.95 -14.90 2.41
CA VAL A 126 13.98 -14.61 1.35
C VAL A 126 12.79 -15.52 1.52
N VAL A 127 11.60 -14.96 1.46
CA VAL A 127 10.34 -15.70 1.46
C VAL A 127 9.55 -15.36 0.20
N GLU A 128 9.34 -16.37 -0.61
CA GLU A 128 8.53 -16.27 -1.82
C GLU A 128 7.11 -16.72 -1.51
N HIS A 129 6.15 -15.96 -1.94
CA HIS A 129 4.71 -16.22 -1.80
C HIS A 129 4.10 -16.39 -3.17
N GLU A 130 3.23 -17.36 -3.31
CA GLU A 130 2.37 -17.55 -4.48
C GLU A 130 0.92 -17.65 -3.99
N TRP A 131 0.00 -16.96 -4.65
CA TRP A 131 -1.42 -16.97 -4.32
C TRP A 131 -2.28 -17.41 -5.50
N LEU A 132 -3.19 -18.33 -5.27
CA LEU A 132 -4.12 -18.83 -6.27
C LEU A 132 -5.54 -18.76 -5.70
N GLY A 133 -6.31 -17.79 -6.15
CA GLY A 133 -7.66 -17.56 -5.69
C GLY A 133 -7.74 -17.32 -4.17
N LEU A 134 -6.68 -16.80 -3.54
CA LEU A 134 -6.70 -16.48 -2.12
C LEU A 134 -7.69 -15.36 -1.86
N SER A 135 -8.63 -15.56 -0.93
CA SER A 135 -9.69 -14.59 -0.69
C SER A 135 -9.94 -14.36 0.80
N ASN A 136 -10.37 -13.15 1.14
CA ASN A 136 -10.93 -12.81 2.46
C ASN A 136 -12.46 -12.61 2.43
N GLY A 137 -13.12 -13.03 1.35
CA GLY A 137 -14.55 -12.88 1.14
C GLY A 137 -14.96 -11.54 0.52
N ALA A 138 -14.12 -10.52 0.57
CA ALA A 138 -14.34 -9.23 -0.08
C ALA A 138 -13.55 -9.09 -1.39
N VAL A 139 -12.34 -9.62 -1.39
CA VAL A 139 -11.39 -9.57 -2.52
C VAL A 139 -10.82 -10.97 -2.73
N THR A 140 -10.57 -11.34 -3.98
CA THR A 140 -9.77 -12.50 -4.39
C THR A 140 -8.45 -12.01 -4.94
N LEU A 141 -7.36 -12.73 -4.66
CA LEU A 141 -5.98 -12.42 -4.97
C LEU A 141 -5.33 -13.58 -5.73
N ASP A 142 -4.78 -13.28 -6.89
CA ASP A 142 -3.88 -14.14 -7.66
C ASP A 142 -2.57 -13.40 -7.89
N GLY A 143 -1.42 -14.04 -7.73
CA GLY A 143 -0.12 -13.39 -7.90
C GLY A 143 0.94 -13.90 -6.97
N ASP A 144 1.98 -13.10 -6.77
CA ASP A 144 3.16 -13.46 -5.98
C ASP A 144 3.71 -12.28 -5.17
N ALA A 145 4.54 -12.60 -4.19
CA ALA A 145 5.38 -11.63 -3.50
C ALA A 145 6.71 -12.25 -3.07
N THR A 146 7.71 -11.41 -3.01
CA THR A 146 9.01 -11.73 -2.42
C THR A 146 9.25 -10.81 -1.22
N VAL A 147 9.58 -11.40 -0.08
CA VAL A 147 9.95 -10.69 1.15
C VAL A 147 11.40 -10.98 1.47
N THR A 148 12.23 -9.94 1.53
CA THR A 148 13.66 -10.07 1.87
C THR A 148 13.96 -9.31 3.15
N TRP A 149 14.58 -9.98 4.14
CA TRP A 149 15.00 -9.37 5.39
C TRP A 149 16.46 -8.95 5.35
N ASN A 150 16.71 -7.67 5.62
CA ASN A 150 18.03 -7.16 5.92
C ASN A 150 18.16 -7.00 7.45
N LEU A 151 18.83 -7.97 8.07
CA LEU A 151 18.98 -8.01 9.53
C LEU A 151 19.88 -6.90 10.07
N GLU A 152 20.87 -6.47 9.31
CA GLU A 152 21.79 -5.39 9.73
C GLU A 152 21.05 -4.06 9.82
N GLN A 153 20.13 -3.80 8.90
CA GLN A 153 19.35 -2.57 8.87
C GLN A 153 18.05 -2.66 9.67
N GLY A 154 17.68 -3.85 10.12
CA GLY A 154 16.38 -4.09 10.77
C GLY A 154 15.20 -3.80 9.86
N THR A 155 15.35 -4.05 8.56
CA THR A 155 14.33 -3.79 7.53
C THR A 155 13.91 -5.05 6.83
N ARG A 156 12.71 -5.02 6.25
CA ARG A 156 12.28 -5.98 5.24
C ARG A 156 11.77 -5.25 4.00
N ARG A 157 12.10 -5.77 2.84
CA ARG A 157 11.56 -5.33 1.56
C ARG A 157 10.48 -6.30 1.12
N VAL A 158 9.34 -5.78 0.67
CA VAL A 158 8.22 -6.55 0.13
C VAL A 158 7.98 -6.08 -1.29
N VAL A 159 8.21 -6.96 -2.24
CA VAL A 159 7.90 -6.75 -3.67
C VAL A 159 6.78 -7.70 -4.04
N HIS A 160 5.76 -7.21 -4.74
CA HIS A 160 4.65 -8.08 -5.18
C HIS A 160 4.11 -7.65 -6.54
N GLU A 161 3.54 -8.62 -7.26
CA GLU A 161 2.69 -8.44 -8.42
C GLU A 161 1.41 -9.24 -8.21
N ALA A 162 0.24 -8.61 -8.43
CA ALA A 162 -1.01 -9.24 -8.09
C ALA A 162 -2.17 -8.79 -8.99
N LEU A 163 -3.10 -9.70 -9.20
CA LEU A 163 -4.42 -9.45 -9.75
C LEU A 163 -5.44 -9.58 -8.62
N TRP A 164 -6.17 -8.51 -8.35
CA TRP A 164 -7.25 -8.49 -7.37
C TRP A 164 -8.60 -8.48 -8.07
N THR A 165 -9.54 -9.25 -7.54
CA THR A 165 -10.93 -9.25 -8.01
C THR A 165 -11.84 -8.93 -6.84
N ASP A 166 -12.62 -7.86 -6.92
CA ASP A 166 -13.68 -7.54 -5.97
C ASP A 166 -14.80 -8.59 -6.10
N VAL A 167 -15.10 -9.30 -5.01
CA VAL A 167 -16.03 -10.44 -5.03
C VAL A 167 -17.46 -10.01 -5.34
N VAL A 168 -17.84 -8.79 -4.96
CA VAL A 168 -19.22 -8.28 -5.14
C VAL A 168 -19.45 -7.75 -6.55
N THR A 169 -18.49 -6.98 -7.07
CA THR A 169 -18.65 -6.28 -8.36
C THR A 169 -18.02 -7.03 -9.53
N GLY A 170 -17.13 -8.00 -9.27
CA GLY A 170 -16.33 -8.70 -10.28
C GLY A 170 -15.29 -7.80 -10.96
N LYS A 171 -15.06 -6.58 -10.46
CA LYS A 171 -14.01 -5.71 -11.00
C LYS A 171 -12.65 -6.28 -10.68
N THR A 172 -11.77 -6.28 -11.67
CA THR A 172 -10.37 -6.69 -11.54
C THR A 172 -9.45 -5.49 -11.58
N VAL A 173 -8.38 -5.54 -10.78
CA VAL A 173 -7.30 -4.56 -10.75
C VAL A 173 -5.99 -5.32 -10.73
N GLN A 174 -5.11 -5.05 -11.69
CA GLN A 174 -3.73 -5.54 -11.65
C GLN A 174 -2.86 -4.46 -11.05
N GLY A 175 -1.95 -4.85 -10.17
CA GLY A 175 -1.02 -3.91 -9.56
C GLY A 175 0.21 -4.57 -9.01
N SER A 176 1.13 -3.72 -8.59
CA SER A 176 2.42 -4.10 -8.02
C SER A 176 2.79 -3.17 -6.87
N GLY A 177 3.77 -3.58 -6.09
CA GLY A 177 4.35 -2.74 -5.05
C GLY A 177 5.77 -3.14 -4.72
N ASP A 178 6.55 -2.14 -4.33
CA ASP A 178 7.90 -2.30 -3.80
C ASP A 178 8.02 -1.42 -2.56
N ARG A 179 8.08 -2.04 -1.40
CA ARG A 179 8.01 -1.35 -0.11
C ARG A 179 9.10 -1.84 0.83
N THR A 180 9.74 -0.90 1.50
CA THR A 180 10.63 -1.18 2.63
C THR A 180 9.89 -0.88 3.92
N GLN A 181 9.94 -1.80 4.86
CA GLN A 181 9.30 -1.72 6.16
C GLN A 181 10.33 -1.86 7.26
N ARG A 182 10.16 -1.10 8.34
CA ARG A 182 10.97 -1.21 9.56
C ARG A 182 10.10 -1.00 10.79
N LEU A 183 10.49 -1.62 11.90
CA LEU A 183 9.83 -1.39 13.18
C LEU A 183 10.07 0.06 13.64
N LEU A 184 9.07 0.66 14.29
CA LEU A 184 9.25 1.89 15.05
C LEU A 184 10.07 1.64 16.31
N ALA A 185 10.54 2.71 16.97
CA ALA A 185 11.48 2.61 18.09
C ALA A 185 10.97 1.75 19.26
N GLY A 186 9.67 1.75 19.53
CA GLY A 186 9.04 0.90 20.55
C GLY A 186 8.68 -0.51 20.06
N GLY A 187 9.15 -0.90 18.87
CA GLY A 187 8.97 -2.23 18.31
C GLY A 187 7.54 -2.49 17.79
N LEU A 188 7.15 -3.77 17.78
CA LEU A 188 5.86 -4.20 17.26
C LEU A 188 4.64 -3.51 17.88
N ALA A 189 4.73 -3.12 19.15
CA ALA A 189 3.62 -2.44 19.85
C ALA A 189 3.37 -1.03 19.30
N GLU A 190 4.41 -0.33 18.86
CA GLU A 190 4.29 1.00 18.24
C GLU A 190 3.98 0.93 16.73
N GLY A 191 4.29 -0.18 16.07
CA GLY A 191 3.99 -0.40 14.67
C GLY A 191 5.20 -0.38 13.75
N ILE A 192 4.95 -0.04 12.49
CA ILE A 192 5.94 -0.03 11.43
C ILE A 192 5.95 1.30 10.68
N ARG A 193 7.11 1.64 10.15
CA ARG A 193 7.27 2.66 9.10
C ARG A 193 7.40 1.98 7.75
N VAL A 194 6.72 2.53 6.77
CA VAL A 194 6.70 2.04 5.38
C VAL A 194 7.14 3.16 4.45
N ASP A 195 8.07 2.84 3.57
CA ASP A 195 8.52 3.69 2.47
C ASP A 195 8.46 2.87 1.17
N GLY A 196 8.16 3.49 0.02
CA GLY A 196 8.15 2.80 -1.26
C GLY A 196 7.10 3.29 -2.24
N VAL A 197 6.70 2.39 -3.13
CA VAL A 197 5.74 2.71 -4.20
C VAL A 197 4.75 1.57 -4.41
N ARG A 198 3.60 1.90 -4.97
CA ARG A 198 2.61 0.97 -5.49
C ARG A 198 2.05 1.52 -6.79
N SER A 199 1.74 0.65 -7.73
CA SER A 199 1.01 1.02 -8.94
C SER A 199 -0.13 0.04 -9.19
N TRP A 200 -1.17 0.49 -9.87
CA TRP A 200 -2.24 -0.37 -10.33
C TRP A 200 -2.89 0.18 -11.59
N THR A 201 -3.42 -0.72 -12.40
CA THR A 201 -4.07 -0.39 -13.67
C THR A 201 -5.57 -0.62 -13.57
N THR A 202 -6.34 0.38 -13.99
CA THR A 202 -7.79 0.32 -14.14
C THR A 202 -8.16 0.58 -15.61
N PRO A 203 -9.41 0.42 -16.04
CA PRO A 203 -9.86 0.82 -17.38
C PRO A 203 -9.61 2.31 -17.71
N ARG A 204 -9.33 3.14 -16.71
CA ARG A 204 -9.01 4.57 -16.87
C ARG A 204 -7.54 4.85 -17.08
N GLY A 205 -6.68 3.88 -16.85
CA GLY A 205 -5.22 3.99 -16.95
C GLY A 205 -4.50 3.61 -15.68
N GLU A 206 -3.24 3.97 -15.62
CA GLU A 206 -2.31 3.64 -14.53
C GLU A 206 -2.40 4.68 -13.40
N TRP A 207 -2.33 4.20 -12.18
CA TRP A 207 -2.30 4.95 -10.95
C TRP A 207 -1.02 4.62 -10.19
N ASP A 208 -0.32 5.63 -9.69
CA ASP A 208 0.89 5.45 -8.90
C ASP A 208 0.73 6.05 -7.51
N LEU A 209 1.11 5.32 -6.49
CA LEU A 209 1.11 5.75 -5.11
C LEU A 209 2.54 5.74 -4.55
N GLY A 210 3.10 6.91 -4.31
CA GLY A 210 4.30 7.08 -3.50
C GLY A 210 3.95 7.00 -2.01
N ILE A 211 4.78 6.31 -1.24
CA ILE A 211 4.66 6.10 0.21
C ILE A 211 5.92 6.68 0.84
N ASP A 212 5.79 7.76 1.59
CA ASP A 212 6.93 8.43 2.22
C ASP A 212 6.75 8.48 3.74
N GLY A 213 7.55 7.66 4.42
CA GLY A 213 7.62 7.61 5.86
C GLY A 213 6.31 7.33 6.58
N VAL A 214 5.42 6.56 5.96
CA VAL A 214 4.11 6.26 6.54
C VAL A 214 4.25 5.36 7.74
N GLU A 215 3.83 5.84 8.90
CA GLU A 215 3.84 5.10 10.16
C GLU A 215 2.45 4.55 10.45
N MET A 216 2.38 3.24 10.66
CA MET A 216 1.14 2.50 10.89
C MET A 216 1.24 1.71 12.19
N ARG A 217 0.19 1.77 13.00
CA ARG A 217 0.01 0.89 14.16
C ARG A 217 -0.94 -0.24 13.77
N TRP A 218 -0.71 -1.42 14.33
CA TRP A 218 -1.57 -2.59 14.04
C TRP A 218 -3.01 -2.43 14.52
N VAL A 219 -3.23 -1.57 15.49
CA VAL A 219 -4.55 -1.29 16.10
C VAL A 219 -5.27 -0.12 15.45
N ASP A 220 -4.57 0.71 14.70
CA ASP A 220 -5.12 1.91 14.08
C ASP A 220 -5.18 1.74 12.56
N PRO A 221 -6.34 1.70 11.92
CA PRO A 221 -6.45 1.61 10.47
C PRO A 221 -5.98 2.88 9.74
N VAL A 222 -5.89 4.02 10.44
CA VAL A 222 -5.43 5.29 9.89
C VAL A 222 -3.93 5.45 10.19
N PRO A 223 -3.09 5.80 9.20
CA PRO A 223 -1.69 6.13 9.44
C PRO A 223 -1.53 7.27 10.44
N GLN A 224 -0.52 7.18 11.31
CA GLN A 224 -0.25 8.18 12.35
C GLN A 224 0.74 9.27 11.94
N ALA A 225 1.52 9.04 10.88
CA ALA A 225 2.50 9.98 10.35
C ALA A 225 2.86 9.62 8.89
N GLY A 226 3.60 10.49 8.22
CA GLY A 226 4.06 10.31 6.84
C GLY A 226 3.07 10.81 5.81
N SER A 227 3.30 10.45 4.56
CA SER A 227 2.45 10.91 3.46
C SER A 227 2.32 9.89 2.33
N TYR A 228 1.19 9.98 1.64
CA TYR A 228 0.95 9.36 0.35
C TYR A 228 0.92 10.43 -0.74
N THR A 229 1.48 10.11 -1.90
CA THR A 229 1.31 10.91 -3.12
C THR A 229 0.71 10.02 -4.19
N LEU A 230 -0.52 10.32 -4.60
CA LEU A 230 -1.25 9.58 -5.62
C LEU A 230 -1.16 10.34 -6.95
N ALA A 231 -0.56 9.75 -7.97
CA ALA A 231 -0.62 10.21 -9.34
C ALA A 231 -1.79 9.54 -10.07
N THR A 232 -2.54 10.34 -10.80
CA THR A 232 -3.71 9.88 -11.56
C THR A 232 -3.36 9.63 -13.02
N PRO A 233 -4.14 8.83 -13.77
CA PRO A 233 -3.93 8.61 -15.21
C PRO A 233 -3.91 9.89 -16.04
N ASP A 234 -4.55 10.96 -15.56
CA ASP A 234 -4.58 12.28 -16.23
C ASP A 234 -3.33 13.13 -15.95
N GLY A 235 -2.32 12.59 -15.27
CA GLY A 235 -1.08 13.30 -14.93
C GLY A 235 -1.24 14.34 -13.82
N LYS A 236 -2.29 14.27 -13.04
CA LYS A 236 -2.51 15.10 -11.85
C LYS A 236 -2.09 14.34 -10.60
N SER A 237 -1.90 15.05 -9.50
CA SER A 237 -1.54 14.44 -8.23
C SER A 237 -2.42 14.91 -7.07
N LEU A 238 -2.55 14.01 -6.10
CA LEU A 238 -3.18 14.23 -4.81
C LEU A 238 -2.21 13.78 -3.73
N SER A 239 -1.97 14.61 -2.72
CA SER A 239 -1.20 14.21 -1.55
C SER A 239 -2.11 14.07 -0.32
N LEU A 240 -1.83 13.05 0.50
CA LEU A 240 -2.43 12.87 1.82
C LEU A 240 -1.29 12.83 2.83
N SER A 241 -1.31 13.70 3.82
CA SER A 241 -0.35 13.65 4.93
C SER A 241 -1.06 13.44 6.25
N PHE A 242 -0.39 12.74 7.15
CA PHE A 242 -0.93 12.29 8.42
C PHE A 242 -0.07 12.83 9.56
N ALA A 243 -0.72 13.30 10.62
CA ALA A 243 -0.04 13.72 11.84
C ALA A 243 -0.90 13.38 13.06
N ARG A 244 -0.39 12.51 13.94
CA ARG A 244 -1.07 12.19 15.19
C ARG A 244 -1.07 13.43 16.09
N LYS A 245 -2.23 13.84 16.57
CA LYS A 245 -2.42 14.97 17.50
C LYS A 245 -2.43 14.49 18.95
N ASP A 246 -3.09 13.38 19.21
CA ASP A 246 -3.23 12.76 20.54
C ASP A 246 -3.47 11.24 20.42
N ALA A 247 -3.89 10.60 21.50
CA ALA A 247 -4.11 9.15 21.53
C ALA A 247 -5.13 8.67 20.50
N ASP A 248 -6.18 9.46 20.27
CA ASP A 248 -7.36 9.05 19.51
C ASP A 248 -7.55 9.85 18.21
N THR A 249 -6.81 10.95 18.01
CA THR A 249 -7.02 11.90 16.90
C THR A 249 -5.80 11.97 15.98
N ILE A 250 -6.07 11.89 14.68
CA ILE A 250 -5.09 12.06 13.59
C ILE A 250 -5.57 13.20 12.69
N SER A 251 -4.70 14.19 12.44
CA SER A 251 -4.95 15.21 11.43
C SER A 251 -4.57 14.64 10.06
N VAL A 252 -5.49 14.70 9.12
CA VAL A 252 -5.29 14.32 7.71
C VAL A 252 -5.38 15.56 6.85
N GLU A 253 -4.33 15.85 6.12
CA GLU A 253 -4.31 16.92 5.15
C GLU A 253 -4.33 16.34 3.74
N VAL A 254 -5.26 16.81 2.92
CA VAL A 254 -5.43 16.43 1.52
C VAL A 254 -5.14 17.64 0.66
N ALA A 255 -4.17 17.53 -0.27
CA ALA A 255 -3.81 18.63 -1.14
C ALA A 255 -3.73 18.20 -2.60
N SER A 256 -4.21 19.07 -3.51
CA SER A 256 -4.07 18.92 -4.97
C SER A 256 -4.03 20.29 -5.63
N GLY A 257 -2.91 20.63 -6.28
CA GLY A 257 -2.69 21.97 -6.84
C GLY A 257 -2.80 23.05 -5.77
N LYS A 258 -3.77 23.95 -5.90
CA LYS A 258 -4.04 25.03 -4.95
C LYS A 258 -5.08 24.66 -3.89
N HIS A 259 -5.71 23.50 -4.01
CA HIS A 259 -6.74 23.06 -3.11
C HIS A 259 -6.11 22.27 -1.96
N GLN A 260 -6.46 22.64 -0.74
CA GLN A 260 -5.99 22.01 0.47
C GLN A 260 -7.16 21.89 1.46
N PHE A 261 -7.32 20.70 2.02
CA PHE A 261 -8.34 20.40 3.00
C PHE A 261 -7.69 19.70 4.19
N ARG A 262 -8.13 20.01 5.38
CA ARG A 262 -7.68 19.37 6.61
C ARG A 262 -8.87 18.82 7.38
N PHE A 263 -8.73 17.59 7.84
CA PHE A 263 -9.72 16.87 8.61
C PHE A 263 -9.07 16.31 9.86
N ASP A 264 -9.79 16.33 10.96
CA ASP A 264 -9.45 15.53 12.13
C ASP A 264 -10.27 14.24 12.04
N VAL A 265 -9.61 13.10 12.15
CA VAL A 265 -10.22 11.78 12.09
C VAL A 265 -9.84 11.02 13.35
N THR A 266 -10.72 10.13 13.82
CA THR A 266 -10.33 9.22 14.89
C THR A 266 -9.30 8.20 14.36
N ALA A 267 -8.44 7.70 15.22
CA ALA A 267 -7.48 6.65 14.88
C ALA A 267 -8.15 5.39 14.29
N LEU A 268 -9.43 5.16 14.63
CA LEU A 268 -10.28 4.08 14.09
C LEU A 268 -10.98 4.43 12.77
N GLY A 269 -10.74 5.61 12.19
CA GLY A 269 -11.25 6.00 10.86
C GLY A 269 -12.59 6.75 10.88
N GLY A 270 -13.12 7.11 12.02
CA GLY A 270 -14.29 8.01 12.11
C GLY A 270 -13.91 9.45 11.79
N ILE A 271 -14.72 10.15 10.99
CA ILE A 271 -14.53 11.59 10.73
C ILE A 271 -15.15 12.35 11.92
N GLU A 272 -14.35 13.15 12.61
CA GLU A 272 -14.85 14.05 13.65
C GLU A 272 -15.68 15.18 12.98
N PRO A 273 -16.86 15.52 13.49
CA PRO A 273 -17.59 16.67 13.00
C PRO A 273 -16.74 17.92 13.24
N MET A 274 -16.54 18.74 12.21
CA MET A 274 -15.84 20.02 12.35
C MET A 274 -16.62 20.90 13.34
N SER A 275 -15.95 21.27 14.42
CA SER A 275 -16.46 22.17 15.45
C SER A 275 -16.43 23.64 15.01
#